data_1e06ed6480f6dfe5247adadac385d4c4
#
_entry.id   1e06ed6480f6dfe5247adadac385d4c4
#
_cell.length_a   1.000
_cell.length_b   1.000
_cell.length_c   1.000
_cell.angle_alpha   90.00
_cell.angle_beta   90.00
_cell.angle_gamma   90.00
#
_symmetry.space_group_name_H-M   'P 1'
#
loop_
_entity.id
_entity.type
_entity.pdbx_description
1 polymer ?
#
loop_
_entity_poly.entity_id
_entity_poly.type
_entity_poly.pdbx_seq_one_letter_code
_entity_poly.pdbx_strand_id
1 'polypeptide(L)'
;MVEGKGLNAAAGMRDEDIVSHLVRVPQHRQERTRERGAFDVALRRAVEVGKEQERAKVKEDQKKRLMDACIEMESLFVARMLKEMRKTVPKSEWLHGGFAEEIFEDMLYDEYALSLSRNANLGLAKMIFNELKRGM
;
A
#
# COMPACT_ATOMS: atom_id res chain seq x y z
N MET A 1 23.80 42.78 64.41
CA MET A 1 24.95 41.85 64.43
C MET A 1 24.50 40.63 63.66
N VAL A 2 24.87 40.48 62.39
CA VAL A 2 24.77 39.26 61.60
C VAL A 2 26.08 39.11 60.87
N GLU A 3 26.91 38.24 61.40
CA GLU A 3 28.25 37.97 60.90
C GLU A 3 28.16 37.22 59.54
N GLY A 4 28.88 37.77 58.58
CA GLY A 4 29.15 37.13 57.29
C GLY A 4 30.13 35.95 57.45
N LYS A 5 29.66 34.75 57.28
CA LYS A 5 30.47 33.53 57.06
C LYS A 5 30.10 32.93 55.70
N GLY A 6 30.94 33.20 54.72
CA GLY A 6 30.72 32.54 53.38
C GLY A 6 31.66 32.93 52.26
N LEU A 7 32.78 33.59 52.54
CA LEU A 7 33.69 34.13 51.50
C LEU A 7 35.11 33.56 51.50
N ASN A 8 35.44 32.51 52.20
CA ASN A 8 36.81 31.96 52.25
C ASN A 8 36.97 30.50 51.84
N ALA A 9 36.14 29.99 50.96
CA ALA A 9 36.32 28.62 50.41
C ALA A 9 37.06 28.60 49.06
N ALA A 10 37.36 29.73 48.44
CA ALA A 10 37.98 29.80 47.11
C ALA A 10 39.49 30.07 47.08
N ALA A 11 40.15 30.23 48.20
CA ALA A 11 41.54 30.64 48.23
C ALA A 11 42.60 29.54 48.21
N GLY A 12 42.24 28.31 47.83
CA GLY A 12 43.16 27.16 47.77
C GLY A 12 43.02 26.21 46.59
N MET A 13 42.15 26.52 45.72
CA MET A 13 41.95 25.66 44.49
C MET A 13 42.92 26.10 43.39
N ARG A 14 43.67 25.13 42.84
CA ARG A 14 44.49 25.34 41.65
C ARG A 14 43.58 25.64 40.47
N ASP A 15 44.03 26.43 39.51
CA ASP A 15 43.25 26.80 38.30
C ASP A 15 42.69 25.61 37.55
N GLU A 16 43.35 24.45 37.59
CA GLU A 16 42.89 23.18 37.02
C GLU A 16 41.64 22.61 37.72
N ASP A 17 41.53 22.80 39.04
CA ASP A 17 40.38 22.33 39.82
C ASP A 17 39.14 23.20 39.60
N ILE A 18 39.36 24.51 39.37
CA ILE A 18 38.29 25.48 39.04
C ILE A 18 37.71 25.18 37.67
N VAL A 19 38.55 24.92 36.67
CA VAL A 19 38.11 24.56 35.31
C VAL A 19 37.34 23.25 35.30
N SER A 20 37.79 22.24 36.05
CA SER A 20 37.11 20.94 36.14
C SER A 20 35.71 21.03 36.81
N HIS A 21 35.57 21.99 37.74
CA HIS A 21 34.29 22.21 38.43
C HIS A 21 33.30 23.02 37.60
N LEU A 22 33.79 23.96 36.76
CA LEU A 22 32.98 24.76 35.83
C LEU A 22 32.53 23.98 34.58
N VAL A 23 33.32 22.99 34.18
CA VAL A 23 33.03 22.18 32.99
C VAL A 23 32.17 20.95 33.31
N ARG A 24 31.83 20.70 34.56
CA ARG A 24 30.99 19.59 34.97
C ARG A 24 29.53 19.81 34.47
N VAL A 25 29.29 19.45 33.21
CA VAL A 25 27.93 19.43 32.64
C VAL A 25 27.08 18.50 33.50
N PRO A 26 25.96 18.96 34.07
CA PRO A 26 25.13 18.13 34.95
C PRO A 26 24.72 16.87 34.18
N GLN A 27 24.99 15.71 34.78
CA GLN A 27 24.69 14.39 34.15
C GLN A 27 23.24 14.30 33.67
N HIS A 28 22.34 14.93 34.39
CA HIS A 28 20.92 15.04 34.03
C HIS A 28 20.67 15.71 32.66
N ARG A 29 21.55 16.59 32.20
CA ARG A 29 21.45 17.24 30.88
C ARG A 29 21.90 16.29 29.77
N GLN A 30 22.86 15.42 30.03
CA GLN A 30 23.34 14.41 29.10
C GLN A 30 22.31 13.27 28.91
N GLU A 31 21.64 12.87 29.98
CA GLU A 31 20.56 11.86 29.93
C GLU A 31 19.40 12.35 29.08
N ARG A 32 18.90 13.55 29.27
CA ARG A 32 17.82 14.15 28.46
C ARG A 32 18.19 14.26 26.98
N THR A 33 19.45 14.48 26.66
CA THR A 33 19.89 14.57 25.26
C THR A 33 19.96 13.20 24.62
N ARG A 34 20.36 12.17 25.38
CA ARG A 34 20.36 10.77 24.93
C ARG A 34 18.94 10.23 24.72
N GLU A 35 18.03 10.52 25.64
CA GLU A 35 16.62 10.13 25.53
C GLU A 35 15.93 10.77 24.32
N ARG A 36 16.16 12.07 24.08
CA ARG A 36 15.67 12.75 22.88
C ARG A 36 16.21 12.14 21.60
N GLY A 37 17.51 11.84 21.54
CA GLY A 37 18.12 11.20 20.39
C GLY A 37 17.56 9.80 20.14
N ALA A 38 17.33 9.01 21.18
CA ALA A 38 16.71 7.69 21.07
C ALA A 38 15.26 7.77 20.59
N PHE A 39 14.51 8.75 21.10
CA PHE A 39 13.12 8.99 20.66
C PHE A 39 13.05 9.41 19.20
N ASP A 40 13.92 10.33 18.76
CA ASP A 40 13.96 10.77 17.35
C ASP A 40 14.28 9.62 16.40
N VAL A 41 15.19 8.73 16.77
CA VAL A 41 15.53 7.54 16.00
C VAL A 41 14.34 6.57 15.93
N ALA A 42 13.67 6.36 17.06
CA ALA A 42 12.49 5.51 17.12
C ALA A 42 11.34 6.08 16.28
N LEU A 43 11.11 7.38 16.35
CA LEU A 43 10.09 8.09 15.57
C LEU A 43 10.36 7.98 14.07
N ARG A 44 11.58 8.23 13.62
CA ARG A 44 11.98 8.09 12.21
C ARG A 44 11.76 6.68 11.71
N ARG A 45 12.18 5.67 12.49
CA ARG A 45 11.95 4.26 12.14
C ARG A 45 10.47 3.91 12.04
N ALA A 46 9.64 4.39 12.96
CA ALA A 46 8.20 4.19 12.92
C ALA A 46 7.56 4.83 11.68
N VAL A 47 7.97 6.04 11.31
CA VAL A 47 7.51 6.74 10.10
C VAL A 47 7.95 5.99 8.83
N GLU A 48 9.18 5.49 8.77
CA GLU A 48 9.65 4.70 7.62
C GLU A 48 8.87 3.40 7.45
N VAL A 49 8.68 2.66 8.54
CA VAL A 49 7.85 1.44 8.53
C VAL A 49 6.41 1.73 8.08
N GLY A 50 5.83 2.83 8.57
CA GLY A 50 4.49 3.27 8.13
C GLY A 50 4.43 3.56 6.63
N LYS A 51 5.41 4.27 6.09
CA LYS A 51 5.51 4.55 4.65
C LYS A 51 5.71 3.30 3.80
N GLU A 52 6.51 2.35 4.27
CA GLU A 52 6.71 1.07 3.58
C GLU A 52 5.44 0.24 3.54
N GLN A 53 4.69 0.20 4.64
CA GLN A 53 3.41 -0.50 4.71
C GLN A 53 2.37 0.14 3.78
N GLU A 54 2.31 1.47 3.73
CA GLU A 54 1.41 2.18 2.83
C GLU A 54 1.78 1.94 1.35
N ARG A 55 3.06 2.00 1.01
CA ARG A 55 3.56 1.66 -0.33
C ARG A 55 3.25 0.22 -0.72
N ALA A 56 3.37 -0.72 0.21
CA ALA A 56 3.02 -2.11 -0.02
C ALA A 56 1.53 -2.30 -0.30
N LYS A 57 0.65 -1.63 0.46
CA LYS A 57 -0.80 -1.62 0.23
C LYS A 57 -1.16 -1.04 -1.13
N VAL A 58 -0.58 0.11 -1.49
CA VAL A 58 -0.83 0.76 -2.79
C VAL A 58 -0.42 -0.17 -3.94
N LYS A 59 0.73 -0.82 -3.84
CA LYS A 59 1.18 -1.79 -4.86
C LYS A 59 0.26 -3.00 -4.97
N GLU A 60 -0.26 -3.48 -3.85
CA GLU A 60 -1.19 -4.61 -3.85
C GLU A 60 -2.55 -4.23 -4.46
N ASP A 61 -3.07 -3.04 -4.14
CA ASP A 61 -4.28 -2.51 -4.77
C ASP A 61 -4.11 -2.30 -6.28
N GLN A 62 -2.95 -1.81 -6.72
CA GLN A 62 -2.65 -1.67 -8.14
C GLN A 62 -2.63 -3.02 -8.86
N LYS A 63 -2.03 -4.05 -8.27
CA LYS A 63 -2.02 -5.40 -8.84
C LYS A 63 -3.44 -5.97 -8.92
N LYS A 64 -4.24 -5.75 -7.89
CA LYS A 64 -5.63 -6.22 -7.87
C LYS A 64 -6.43 -5.55 -8.98
N ARG A 65 -6.37 -4.23 -9.09
CA ARG A 65 -7.03 -3.48 -10.18
C ARG A 65 -6.57 -3.93 -11.57
N LEU A 66 -5.26 -4.18 -11.73
CA LEU A 66 -4.74 -4.71 -12.99
C LEU A 66 -5.29 -6.10 -13.29
N MET A 67 -5.38 -6.98 -12.30
CA MET A 67 -5.96 -8.32 -12.50
C MET A 67 -7.44 -8.24 -12.83
N ASP A 68 -8.21 -7.38 -12.16
CA ASP A 68 -9.62 -7.15 -12.44
C ASP A 68 -9.82 -6.66 -13.89
N ALA A 69 -9.02 -5.71 -14.34
CA ALA A 69 -9.03 -5.25 -15.73
C ALA A 69 -8.69 -6.38 -16.74
N CYS A 70 -7.73 -7.26 -16.41
CA CYS A 70 -7.40 -8.39 -17.25
C CYS A 70 -8.56 -9.39 -17.34
N ILE A 71 -9.32 -9.61 -16.26
CA ILE A 71 -10.53 -10.44 -16.25
C ILE A 71 -11.63 -9.80 -17.10
N GLU A 72 -11.80 -8.48 -17.04
CA GLU A 72 -12.73 -7.76 -17.89
C GLU A 72 -12.37 -7.90 -19.38
N MET A 73 -11.09 -7.77 -19.73
CA MET A 73 -10.63 -8.02 -21.12
C MET A 73 -10.90 -9.47 -21.56
N GLU A 74 -10.66 -10.45 -20.68
CA GLU A 74 -10.98 -11.85 -20.95
C GLU A 74 -12.49 -12.03 -21.19
N SER A 75 -13.34 -11.38 -20.38
CA SER A 75 -14.79 -11.46 -20.53
C SER A 75 -15.29 -10.93 -21.86
N LEU A 76 -14.69 -9.85 -22.38
CA LEU A 76 -15.02 -9.32 -23.72
C LEU A 76 -14.71 -10.35 -24.83
N PHE A 77 -13.58 -11.04 -24.72
CA PHE A 77 -13.22 -12.09 -25.66
C PHE A 77 -14.21 -13.27 -25.59
N VAL A 78 -14.53 -13.71 -24.36
CA VAL A 78 -15.51 -14.80 -24.14
C VAL A 78 -16.89 -14.41 -24.65
N ALA A 79 -17.34 -13.17 -24.40
CA ALA A 79 -18.61 -12.67 -24.92
C ALA A 79 -18.65 -12.73 -26.45
N ARG A 80 -17.58 -12.32 -27.11
CA ARG A 80 -17.48 -12.39 -28.55
C ARG A 80 -17.53 -13.84 -29.04
N MET A 81 -16.81 -14.75 -28.42
CA MET A 81 -16.82 -16.17 -28.75
C MET A 81 -18.20 -16.76 -28.57
N LEU A 82 -18.88 -16.51 -27.47
CA LEU A 82 -20.22 -16.99 -27.19
C LEU A 82 -21.24 -16.46 -28.23
N LYS A 83 -21.15 -15.16 -28.58
CA LYS A 83 -22.02 -14.58 -29.62
C LYS A 83 -21.80 -15.20 -31.00
N GLU A 84 -20.57 -15.52 -31.37
CA GLU A 84 -20.28 -16.21 -32.62
C GLU A 84 -20.78 -17.69 -32.60
N MET A 85 -20.59 -18.38 -31.48
CA MET A 85 -21.13 -19.74 -31.29
C MET A 85 -22.65 -19.76 -31.37
N ARG A 86 -23.35 -18.77 -30.82
CA ARG A 86 -24.80 -18.65 -30.91
C ARG A 86 -25.30 -18.58 -32.37
N LYS A 87 -24.58 -17.89 -33.26
CA LYS A 87 -24.94 -17.77 -34.67
C LYS A 87 -24.96 -19.12 -35.38
N THR A 88 -24.25 -20.12 -34.87
CA THR A 88 -24.22 -21.47 -35.44
C THR A 88 -25.43 -22.32 -35.02
N VAL A 89 -26.20 -21.90 -34.02
CA VAL A 89 -27.38 -22.57 -33.54
C VAL A 89 -28.58 -22.15 -34.40
N PRO A 90 -29.26 -23.06 -35.11
CA PRO A 90 -30.42 -22.71 -35.90
C PRO A 90 -31.56 -22.22 -35.01
N LYS A 91 -32.03 -21.00 -35.27
CA LYS A 91 -33.18 -20.43 -34.55
C LYS A 91 -34.48 -20.99 -35.17
N SER A 92 -35.38 -21.45 -34.31
CA SER A 92 -36.74 -21.85 -34.76
C SER A 92 -37.57 -20.58 -35.00
N GLU A 93 -38.08 -20.41 -36.20
CA GLU A 93 -38.92 -19.27 -36.57
C GLU A 93 -40.20 -19.16 -35.72
N TRP A 94 -40.61 -20.25 -35.07
CA TRP A 94 -41.84 -20.33 -34.26
C TRP A 94 -41.73 -19.76 -32.84
N LEU A 95 -40.50 -19.51 -32.35
CA LEU A 95 -40.26 -19.10 -30.99
C LEU A 95 -39.50 -17.76 -30.93
N HIS A 96 -39.64 -16.90 -31.94
CA HIS A 96 -38.93 -15.64 -31.97
C HIS A 96 -39.68 -14.58 -31.20
N GLY A 97 -39.12 -14.14 -30.04
CA GLY A 97 -39.60 -13.01 -29.23
C GLY A 97 -39.26 -11.62 -29.79
N GLY A 98 -38.71 -11.57 -31.02
CA GLY A 98 -38.39 -10.35 -31.73
C GLY A 98 -37.23 -9.54 -31.09
N PHE A 99 -37.25 -8.24 -31.28
CA PHE A 99 -36.19 -7.31 -30.86
C PHE A 99 -35.93 -7.34 -29.35
N ALA A 100 -36.97 -7.52 -28.55
CA ALA A 100 -36.81 -7.56 -27.06
C ALA A 100 -36.05 -8.80 -26.61
N GLU A 101 -36.27 -9.94 -27.25
CA GLU A 101 -35.51 -11.17 -26.99
C GLU A 101 -34.05 -11.00 -27.37
N GLU A 102 -33.77 -10.39 -28.52
CA GLU A 102 -32.39 -10.14 -28.97
C GLU A 102 -31.57 -9.28 -27.98
N ILE A 103 -32.18 -8.20 -27.48
CA ILE A 103 -31.54 -7.36 -26.44
C ILE A 103 -31.31 -8.17 -25.17
N PHE A 104 -32.30 -8.91 -24.70
CA PHE A 104 -32.18 -9.72 -23.48
C PHE A 104 -31.10 -10.80 -23.63
N GLU A 105 -31.06 -11.48 -24.75
CA GLU A 105 -30.03 -12.48 -25.02
C GLU A 105 -28.62 -11.85 -25.05
N ASP A 106 -28.44 -10.68 -25.65
CA ASP A 106 -27.14 -9.99 -25.66
C ASP A 106 -26.67 -9.64 -24.27
N MET A 107 -27.55 -9.10 -23.41
CA MET A 107 -27.23 -8.82 -22.01
C MET A 107 -26.90 -10.11 -21.24
N LEU A 108 -27.65 -11.18 -21.47
CA LEU A 108 -27.45 -12.48 -20.83
C LEU A 108 -26.07 -13.08 -21.21
N TYR A 109 -25.69 -13.00 -22.48
CA TYR A 109 -24.40 -13.51 -22.94
C TYR A 109 -23.22 -12.67 -22.36
N ASP A 110 -23.38 -11.38 -22.21
CA ASP A 110 -22.37 -10.53 -21.57
C ASP A 110 -22.19 -10.90 -20.08
N GLU A 111 -23.29 -11.17 -19.35
CA GLU A 111 -23.23 -11.63 -17.96
C GLU A 111 -22.63 -13.03 -17.85
N TYR A 112 -22.98 -13.95 -18.73
CA TYR A 112 -22.36 -15.28 -18.78
C TYR A 112 -20.87 -15.18 -19.07
N ALA A 113 -20.44 -14.33 -19.98
CA ALA A 113 -19.03 -14.13 -20.29
C ALA A 113 -18.24 -13.65 -19.08
N LEU A 114 -18.78 -12.68 -18.34
CA LEU A 114 -18.17 -12.17 -17.13
C LEU A 114 -18.09 -13.25 -16.04
N SER A 115 -19.18 -14.00 -15.85
CA SER A 115 -19.23 -15.11 -14.89
C SER A 115 -18.24 -16.23 -15.25
N LEU A 116 -18.13 -16.59 -16.52
CA LEU A 116 -17.17 -17.58 -17.01
C LEU A 116 -15.73 -17.11 -16.81
N SER A 117 -15.42 -15.86 -17.14
CA SER A 117 -14.07 -15.32 -16.98
C SER A 117 -13.61 -15.30 -15.52
N ARG A 118 -14.52 -15.05 -14.59
CA ARG A 118 -14.22 -15.07 -13.14
C ARG A 118 -14.09 -16.48 -12.58
N ASN A 119 -14.90 -17.43 -13.03
CA ASN A 119 -15.05 -18.73 -12.41
C ASN A 119 -14.36 -19.87 -13.18
N ALA A 120 -14.37 -19.84 -14.52
CA ALA A 120 -13.86 -20.92 -15.35
C ALA A 120 -12.34 -20.89 -15.54
N ASN A 121 -11.69 -19.79 -15.15
CA ASN A 121 -10.23 -19.65 -15.13
C ASN A 121 -9.58 -20.05 -16.47
N LEU A 122 -10.08 -19.48 -17.58
CA LEU A 122 -9.63 -19.77 -18.94
C LEU A 122 -8.14 -19.49 -19.16
N GLY A 123 -7.56 -18.61 -18.32
CA GLY A 123 -6.14 -18.38 -18.21
C GLY A 123 -5.61 -17.22 -19.03
N LEU A 124 -6.38 -16.63 -19.92
CA LEU A 124 -5.98 -15.47 -20.72
C LEU A 124 -5.69 -14.25 -19.84
N ALA A 125 -6.55 -13.96 -18.86
CA ALA A 125 -6.35 -12.88 -17.91
C ALA A 125 -5.02 -13.02 -17.16
N LYS A 126 -4.66 -14.22 -16.73
CA LYS A 126 -3.38 -14.50 -16.06
C LYS A 126 -2.18 -14.30 -16.98
N MET A 127 -2.30 -14.69 -18.25
CA MET A 127 -1.22 -14.47 -19.23
C MET A 127 -1.00 -12.99 -19.46
N ILE A 128 -2.05 -12.22 -19.70
CA ILE A 128 -2.00 -10.77 -19.89
C ILE A 128 -1.43 -10.09 -18.63
N PHE A 129 -1.93 -10.46 -17.45
CA PHE A 129 -1.44 -9.92 -16.19
C PHE A 129 0.05 -10.15 -15.98
N ASN A 130 0.54 -11.36 -16.26
CA ASN A 130 1.96 -11.70 -16.10
C ASN A 130 2.84 -10.92 -17.08
N GLU A 131 2.35 -10.66 -18.29
CA GLU A 131 3.10 -9.89 -19.28
C GLU A 131 3.16 -8.40 -18.91
N LEU A 132 2.04 -7.82 -18.50
CA LEU A 132 1.98 -6.42 -18.06
C LEU A 132 2.77 -6.18 -16.77
N LYS A 133 2.78 -7.14 -15.85
CA LYS A 133 3.55 -7.05 -14.61
C LYS A 133 5.07 -7.03 -14.85
N ARG A 134 5.57 -7.61 -15.94
CA ARG A 134 6.98 -7.56 -16.31
C ARG A 134 7.44 -6.16 -16.71
N GLY A 135 6.51 -5.33 -17.20
CA GLY A 135 6.79 -3.95 -17.63
C GLY A 135 6.63 -2.90 -16.52
N MET A 136 6.17 -3.30 -15.32
CA MET A 136 5.99 -2.43 -14.15
C MET A 136 7.14 -2.60 -13.17
#